data_d09f6de99286e39b8697d8a96e99272d
#
_entry.id   d09f6de99286e39b8697d8a96e99272d
#
_cell.length_a   1.000
_cell.length_b   1.000
_cell.length_c   1.000
_cell.angle_alpha   90.00
_cell.angle_beta   90.00
_cell.angle_gamma   90.00
#
_symmetry.space_group_name_H-M   'P 1'
#
loop_
_entity.id
_entity.type
_entity.pdbx_description
1 polymer ?
#
loop_
_entity_poly.entity_id
_entity_poly.type
_entity_poly.pdbx_seq_one_letter_code
_entity_poly.pdbx_strand_id
1 'polypeptide(L)'
;MEFQFGLFNNADLSMINSVTDAIQMLKNGKGFGIGAQFHNVSKAQIYGMEISTNGMYTFNKNAKLLYNLGYVYTEPRDADYKKRNALENTYTDPLQMKEKSNDGKYLKYRPKHSFKATLDFQWKRINIGANVNWKSKILAVDYIMLDERSKSEPDLLDYVRGILFGSSNGETLASYWKKHNTDYATVDMRFGVKATKEVAFQFMINNLLNKEYSYRPMAVGAPRTFVVKMDVTF
;
A
#
# COMPACT_ATOMS: atom_id res chain seq x y z
N MET A 1 -4.66 -9.49 9.33
CA MET A 1 -3.56 -10.39 8.98
C MET A 1 -2.31 -9.57 9.10
N GLU A 2 -1.40 -9.97 9.95
CA GLU A 2 -0.12 -9.30 10.20
C GLU A 2 1.01 -10.17 9.67
N PHE A 3 2.10 -9.52 9.27
CA PHE A 3 3.26 -10.18 8.70
C PHE A 3 4.37 -10.18 9.76
N GLN A 4 4.88 -11.34 10.10
CA GLN A 4 5.96 -11.49 11.06
C GLN A 4 7.16 -12.13 10.40
N PHE A 5 8.31 -11.50 10.52
CA PHE A 5 9.59 -12.10 10.12
C PHE A 5 10.18 -12.88 11.30
N GLY A 6 10.63 -14.07 11.05
CA GLY A 6 11.36 -14.88 12.01
C GLY A 6 12.64 -15.42 11.40
N LEU A 7 13.68 -15.54 12.19
CA LEU A 7 14.88 -16.28 11.85
C LEU A 7 14.70 -17.70 12.34
N PHE A 8 14.76 -18.66 11.43
CA PHE A 8 14.72 -20.09 11.75
C PHE A 8 16.10 -20.67 11.60
N ASN A 9 16.54 -21.39 12.61
CA ASN A 9 17.79 -22.13 12.59
C ASN A 9 17.49 -23.63 12.51
N ASN A 10 18.05 -24.32 11.53
CA ASN A 10 18.05 -25.76 11.46
C ASN A 10 19.19 -26.37 12.30
N ALA A 11 20.06 -25.56 12.91
CA ALA A 11 21.08 -25.96 13.84
C ALA A 11 20.68 -25.58 15.28
N ASP A 12 21.23 -26.28 16.25
CA ASP A 12 20.97 -26.10 17.66
C ASP A 12 21.16 -24.64 18.09
N LEU A 13 20.07 -23.96 18.48
CA LEU A 13 20.08 -22.59 18.97
C LEU A 13 20.99 -22.36 20.18
N SER A 14 21.39 -23.44 20.89
CA SER A 14 22.31 -23.39 22.02
C SER A 14 23.71 -22.89 21.65
N MET A 15 24.05 -22.82 20.36
CA MET A 15 25.34 -22.33 19.88
C MET A 15 25.37 -20.81 19.62
N ILE A 16 24.26 -20.12 19.76
CA ILE A 16 24.20 -18.66 19.53
C ILE A 16 24.25 -17.95 20.88
N ASN A 17 25.43 -17.58 21.31
CA ASN A 17 25.64 -16.88 22.57
C ASN A 17 25.60 -15.35 22.39
N SER A 18 25.66 -14.85 21.15
CA SER A 18 25.66 -13.43 20.85
C SER A 18 25.08 -13.12 19.48
N VAL A 19 24.65 -11.87 19.28
CA VAL A 19 24.25 -11.34 17.95
C VAL A 19 25.38 -11.46 16.95
N THR A 20 26.63 -11.30 17.41
CA THR A 20 27.82 -11.42 16.57
C THR A 20 27.98 -12.84 16.01
N ASP A 21 27.70 -13.86 16.81
CA ASP A 21 27.75 -15.27 16.37
C ASP A 21 26.69 -15.55 15.31
N ALA A 22 25.48 -15.01 15.49
CA ALA A 22 24.40 -15.11 14.51
C ALA A 22 24.77 -14.43 13.19
N ILE A 23 25.36 -13.25 13.22
CA ILE A 23 25.86 -12.52 12.03
C ILE A 23 26.95 -13.33 11.32
N GLN A 24 27.87 -13.92 12.09
CA GLN A 24 28.99 -14.68 11.54
C GLN A 24 28.52 -15.99 10.90
N MET A 25 27.51 -16.65 11.47
CA MET A 25 26.86 -17.81 10.89
C MET A 25 26.14 -17.47 9.58
N LEU A 26 25.44 -16.34 9.51
CA LEU A 26 24.82 -15.84 8.26
C LEU A 26 25.86 -15.57 7.18
N LYS A 27 26.99 -14.92 7.51
CA LYS A 27 28.08 -14.65 6.58
C LYS A 27 28.75 -15.94 6.06
N ASN A 28 28.79 -16.97 6.87
CA ASN A 28 29.40 -18.27 6.54
C ASN A 28 28.44 -19.22 5.85
N GLY A 29 27.23 -18.80 5.51
CA GLY A 29 26.24 -19.62 4.82
C GLY A 29 25.68 -20.79 5.65
N LYS A 30 25.89 -20.78 6.96
CA LYS A 30 25.43 -21.84 7.85
C LYS A 30 24.03 -21.55 8.40
N GLY A 31 23.04 -22.19 7.84
CA GLY A 31 21.87 -22.68 8.55
C GLY A 31 20.80 -21.71 9.02
N PHE A 32 20.77 -20.44 8.60
CA PHE A 32 19.68 -19.54 8.92
C PHE A 32 18.70 -19.39 7.75
N GLY A 33 17.42 -19.68 8.00
CA GLY A 33 16.34 -19.30 7.10
C GLY A 33 15.66 -18.02 7.60
N ILE A 34 15.40 -17.09 6.72
CA ILE A 34 14.47 -15.97 7.01
C ILE A 34 13.08 -16.46 6.62
N GLY A 35 12.21 -16.59 7.62
CA GLY A 35 10.82 -16.96 7.43
C GLY A 35 9.90 -15.77 7.66
N ALA A 36 8.82 -15.73 6.91
CA ALA A 36 7.75 -14.78 7.10
C ALA A 36 6.47 -15.53 7.47
N GLN A 37 5.79 -15.10 8.50
CA GLN A 37 4.56 -15.69 8.96
C GLN A 37 3.45 -14.64 9.07
N PHE A 38 2.26 -15.01 8.62
CA PHE A 38 1.08 -14.17 8.78
C PHE A 38 0.39 -14.48 10.10
N HIS A 39 0.17 -13.46 10.91
CA HIS A 39 -0.61 -13.56 12.13
C HIS A 39 -1.93 -12.80 12.01
N ASN A 40 -2.97 -13.32 12.63
CA ASN A 40 -4.23 -12.61 12.73
C ASN A 40 -4.14 -11.52 13.80
N VAL A 41 -4.68 -10.34 13.50
CA VAL A 41 -4.93 -9.30 14.49
C VAL A 41 -5.95 -9.85 15.50
N SER A 42 -5.62 -9.83 16.77
CA SER A 42 -6.47 -10.43 17.81
C SER A 42 -7.84 -9.75 17.94
N LYS A 43 -7.89 -8.42 17.81
CA LYS A 43 -9.13 -7.66 17.84
C LYS A 43 -9.02 -6.38 17.01
N ALA A 44 -9.80 -6.29 15.97
CA ALA A 44 -9.91 -5.11 15.12
C ALA A 44 -11.29 -4.46 15.25
N GLN A 45 -11.32 -3.13 15.27
CA GLN A 45 -12.55 -2.34 15.21
C GLN A 45 -12.46 -1.40 14.02
N ILE A 46 -13.44 -1.47 13.13
CA ILE A 46 -13.54 -0.57 11.99
C ILE A 46 -14.93 0.05 12.00
N TYR A 47 -14.97 1.37 12.10
CA TYR A 47 -16.19 2.15 11.94
C TYR A 47 -15.93 3.32 11.01
N GLY A 48 -16.98 3.78 10.37
CA GLY A 48 -16.84 4.83 9.37
C GLY A 48 -18.17 5.27 8.80
N MET A 49 -18.08 6.08 7.77
CA MET A 49 -19.22 6.61 7.05
C MET A 49 -18.92 6.55 5.55
N GLU A 50 -19.90 6.16 4.79
CA GLU A 50 -19.86 6.22 3.32
C GLU A 50 -20.99 7.10 2.82
N ILE A 51 -20.66 8.00 1.91
CA ILE A 51 -21.63 8.86 1.21
C ILE A 51 -21.38 8.66 -0.28
N SER A 52 -22.42 8.31 -1.01
CA SER A 52 -22.33 8.18 -2.46
C SER A 52 -23.55 8.77 -3.15
N THR A 53 -23.32 9.29 -4.34
CA THR A 53 -24.39 9.75 -5.22
C THR A 53 -24.05 9.38 -6.66
N ASN A 54 -25.05 8.97 -7.40
CA ASN A 54 -24.92 8.72 -8.82
C ASN A 54 -26.16 9.29 -9.55
N GLY A 55 -25.98 9.58 -10.80
CA GLY A 55 -27.09 10.07 -11.60
C GLY A 55 -26.71 10.35 -13.04
N MET A 56 -27.72 10.81 -13.76
CA MET A 56 -27.59 11.19 -15.14
C MET A 56 -28.28 12.53 -15.34
N TYR A 57 -27.56 13.48 -15.92
CA TYR A 57 -28.12 14.74 -16.37
C TYR A 57 -28.19 14.77 -17.89
N THR A 58 -29.38 15.01 -18.44
CA THR A 58 -29.62 15.08 -19.88
C THR A 58 -29.74 16.52 -20.32
N PHE A 59 -28.78 17.01 -21.06
CA PHE A 59 -28.77 18.37 -21.61
C PHE A 59 -29.77 18.50 -22.77
N ASN A 60 -29.78 17.48 -23.65
CA ASN A 60 -30.70 17.39 -24.80
C ASN A 60 -30.71 15.94 -25.33
N LYS A 61 -31.44 15.70 -26.45
CA LYS A 61 -31.58 14.35 -27.06
C LYS A 61 -30.25 13.69 -27.43
N ASN A 62 -29.18 14.48 -27.61
CA ASN A 62 -27.88 14.01 -28.10
C ASN A 62 -26.77 14.09 -27.03
N ALA A 63 -27.00 14.77 -25.90
CA ALA A 63 -25.95 15.01 -24.90
C ALA A 63 -26.44 14.68 -23.51
N LYS A 64 -25.67 13.86 -22.80
CA LYS A 64 -25.89 13.50 -21.39
C LYS A 64 -24.59 13.33 -20.63
N LEU A 65 -24.65 13.61 -19.35
CA LEU A 65 -23.57 13.42 -18.38
C LEU A 65 -24.03 12.40 -17.35
N LEU A 66 -23.25 11.32 -17.21
CA LEU A 66 -23.39 10.39 -16.10
C LEU A 66 -22.34 10.73 -15.06
N TYR A 67 -22.70 10.65 -13.79
CA TYR A 67 -21.78 10.89 -12.70
C TYR A 67 -21.97 9.84 -11.60
N ASN A 68 -20.86 9.51 -10.96
CA ASN A 68 -20.82 8.71 -9.75
C ASN A 68 -19.75 9.32 -8.84
N LEU A 69 -20.16 9.73 -7.64
CA LEU A 69 -19.31 10.34 -6.63
C LEU A 69 -19.43 9.53 -5.36
N GLY A 70 -18.33 9.19 -4.74
CA GLY A 70 -18.30 8.46 -3.48
C GLY A 70 -17.19 8.94 -2.57
N TYR A 71 -17.51 9.09 -1.30
CA TYR A 71 -16.57 9.42 -0.25
C TYR A 71 -16.73 8.42 0.89
N VAL A 72 -15.61 7.91 1.37
CA VAL A 72 -15.54 6.96 2.49
C VAL A 72 -14.61 7.54 3.56
N TYR A 73 -15.11 7.63 4.77
CA TYR A 73 -14.32 7.82 5.97
C TYR A 73 -14.28 6.50 6.74
N THR A 74 -13.09 6.10 7.16
CA THR A 74 -12.86 4.89 7.93
C THR A 74 -11.96 5.18 9.11
N GLU A 75 -12.34 4.75 10.31
CA GLU A 75 -11.50 4.77 11.50
C GLU A 75 -11.09 3.32 11.83
N PRO A 76 -9.96 2.83 11.29
CA PRO A 76 -9.52 1.46 11.46
C PRO A 76 -8.66 1.35 12.71
N ARG A 77 -9.20 0.82 13.80
CA ARG A 77 -8.51 0.71 15.10
C ARG A 77 -8.10 -0.70 15.42
N ASP A 78 -6.91 -0.82 15.99
CA ASP A 78 -6.47 -1.99 16.70
C ASP A 78 -6.95 -1.89 18.17
N ALA A 79 -7.90 -2.73 18.54
CA ALA A 79 -8.51 -2.65 19.88
C ALA A 79 -7.59 -3.19 20.97
N ASP A 80 -6.61 -4.02 20.63
CA ASP A 80 -5.69 -4.65 21.59
C ASP A 80 -4.30 -4.02 21.60
N TYR A 81 -4.10 -2.86 20.93
CA TYR A 81 -2.78 -2.25 20.80
C TYR A 81 -2.08 -1.99 22.15
N LYS A 82 -2.83 -1.60 23.20
CA LYS A 82 -2.28 -1.37 24.54
C LYS A 82 -1.76 -2.66 25.16
N LYS A 83 -2.51 -3.75 25.02
CA LYS A 83 -2.15 -5.07 25.53
C LYS A 83 -0.90 -5.62 24.82
N ARG A 84 -0.83 -5.47 23.51
CA ARG A 84 0.35 -5.86 22.74
C ARG A 84 1.57 -5.05 23.13
N ASN A 85 1.47 -3.72 23.21
CA ASN A 85 2.57 -2.86 23.64
C ASN A 85 3.05 -3.18 25.05
N ALA A 86 2.17 -3.58 25.97
CA ALA A 86 2.56 -4.00 27.31
C ALA A 86 3.34 -5.32 27.29
N LEU A 87 2.89 -6.30 26.50
CA LEU A 87 3.58 -7.58 26.32
C LEU A 87 4.94 -7.40 25.63
N GLU A 88 5.03 -6.53 24.61
CA GLU A 88 6.28 -6.23 23.89
C GLU A 88 7.37 -5.64 24.80
N ASN A 89 7.00 -4.89 25.83
CA ASN A 89 7.97 -4.33 26.79
C ASN A 89 8.55 -5.36 27.76
N THR A 90 7.97 -6.57 27.84
CA THR A 90 8.43 -7.66 28.72
C THR A 90 9.35 -8.65 28.02
N TYR A 91 9.42 -8.62 26.69
CA TYR A 91 10.30 -9.50 25.91
C TYR A 91 11.71 -8.92 25.84
N THR A 92 12.66 -9.62 26.45
CA THR A 92 14.10 -9.30 26.43
C THR A 92 14.86 -10.03 25.32
N ASP A 93 14.19 -10.87 24.53
CA ASP A 93 14.82 -11.67 23.49
C ASP A 93 15.12 -10.79 22.25
N PRO A 94 16.40 -10.55 21.92
CA PRO A 94 16.78 -9.74 20.75
C PRO A 94 16.40 -10.38 19.41
N LEU A 95 16.10 -11.69 19.38
CA LEU A 95 15.67 -12.42 18.19
C LEU A 95 14.16 -12.33 17.92
N GLN A 96 13.39 -11.90 18.92
CA GLN A 96 11.97 -11.65 18.72
C GLN A 96 11.76 -10.25 18.17
N MET A 97 11.59 -10.19 16.86
CA MET A 97 11.26 -8.95 16.15
C MET A 97 9.92 -8.42 16.63
N LYS A 98 9.95 -7.37 17.44
CA LYS A 98 8.75 -6.70 17.93
C LYS A 98 8.01 -6.07 16.77
N GLU A 99 6.84 -6.57 16.45
CA GLU A 99 5.95 -5.94 15.47
C GLU A 99 5.31 -4.70 16.06
N LYS A 100 5.90 -3.56 15.81
CA LYS A 100 5.27 -2.27 16.08
C LYS A 100 4.73 -1.68 14.78
N SER A 101 3.49 -1.23 14.83
CA SER A 101 3.01 -0.26 13.87
C SER A 101 3.64 1.10 14.20
N ASN A 102 3.96 1.92 13.21
CA ASN A 102 4.43 3.29 13.43
C ASN A 102 3.38 4.18 14.13
N ASP A 103 2.10 3.76 14.11
CA ASP A 103 1.01 4.30 14.94
C ASP A 103 0.18 3.14 15.49
N GLY A 104 0.57 2.61 16.64
CA GLY A 104 0.08 1.36 17.22
C GLY A 104 -1.42 1.26 17.49
N LYS A 105 -2.16 2.37 17.44
CA LYS A 105 -3.61 2.37 17.62
C LYS A 105 -4.41 2.16 16.31
N TYR A 106 -3.75 2.23 15.15
CA TYR A 106 -4.39 2.05 13.86
C TYR A 106 -4.04 0.71 13.23
N LEU A 107 -5.00 0.13 12.52
CA LEU A 107 -4.73 -1.03 11.66
C LEU A 107 -3.82 -0.62 10.52
N LYS A 108 -2.85 -1.47 10.23
CA LYS A 108 -1.85 -1.24 9.18
C LYS A 108 -2.47 -1.16 7.78
N TYR A 109 -1.85 -0.36 6.90
CA TYR A 109 -2.18 -0.28 5.47
C TYR A 109 -3.59 0.21 5.14
N ARG A 110 -4.21 0.99 6.04
CA ARG A 110 -5.55 1.53 5.85
C ARG A 110 -5.53 3.06 5.76
N PRO A 111 -5.92 3.66 4.63
CA PRO A 111 -6.19 5.09 4.58
C PRO A 111 -7.48 5.40 5.35
N LYS A 112 -7.54 6.57 5.99
CA LYS A 112 -8.76 7.02 6.67
C LYS A 112 -9.82 7.56 5.72
N HIS A 113 -9.38 8.24 4.69
CA HIS A 113 -10.25 8.91 3.75
C HIS A 113 -9.99 8.41 2.34
N SER A 114 -11.04 8.20 1.59
CA SER A 114 -10.98 7.96 0.16
C SER A 114 -12.14 8.64 -0.56
N PHE A 115 -11.84 9.19 -1.72
CA PHE A 115 -12.81 9.81 -2.61
C PHE A 115 -12.66 9.22 -4.01
N LYS A 116 -13.79 8.94 -4.64
CA LYS A 116 -13.85 8.51 -6.04
C LYS A 116 -14.87 9.34 -6.77
N ALA A 117 -14.51 9.79 -7.96
CA ALA A 117 -15.41 10.44 -8.88
C ALA A 117 -15.28 9.80 -10.26
N THR A 118 -16.39 9.49 -10.87
CA THR A 118 -16.47 9.06 -12.27
C THR A 118 -17.43 9.99 -12.99
N LEU A 119 -16.97 10.59 -14.09
CA LEU A 119 -17.75 11.44 -14.97
C LEU A 119 -17.68 10.87 -16.37
N ASP A 120 -18.83 10.72 -17.04
CA ASP A 120 -18.93 10.25 -18.40
C ASP A 120 -19.87 11.17 -19.18
N PHE A 121 -19.29 11.98 -20.05
CA PHE A 121 -20.03 12.82 -20.98
C PHE A 121 -20.21 12.08 -22.30
N GLN A 122 -21.44 11.91 -22.72
CA GLN A 122 -21.82 11.29 -23.98
C GLN A 122 -22.46 12.32 -24.89
N TRP A 123 -21.93 12.44 -26.09
CA TRP A 123 -22.47 13.34 -27.11
C TRP A 123 -22.51 12.64 -28.46
N LYS A 124 -23.72 12.35 -28.94
CA LYS A 124 -23.94 11.57 -30.15
C LYS A 124 -23.11 10.27 -30.17
N ARG A 125 -22.06 10.22 -30.97
CA ARG A 125 -21.15 9.07 -31.15
C ARG A 125 -19.89 9.16 -30.30
N ILE A 126 -19.70 10.27 -29.57
CA ILE A 126 -18.49 10.54 -28.77
C ILE A 126 -18.82 10.29 -27.30
N ASN A 127 -17.85 9.71 -26.60
CA ASN A 127 -17.86 9.56 -25.16
C ASN A 127 -16.53 10.09 -24.61
N ILE A 128 -16.60 10.95 -23.59
CA ILE A 128 -15.43 11.44 -22.86
C ILE A 128 -15.67 11.15 -21.40
N GLY A 129 -14.76 10.39 -20.78
CA GLY A 129 -14.86 10.01 -19.39
C GLY A 129 -13.62 10.42 -18.60
N ALA A 130 -13.83 10.68 -17.32
CA ALA A 130 -12.76 10.91 -16.36
C ALA A 130 -13.04 10.15 -15.05
N ASN A 131 -11.99 9.57 -14.48
CA ASN A 131 -12.02 9.01 -13.13
C ASN A 131 -11.02 9.77 -12.26
N VAL A 132 -11.42 10.12 -11.06
CA VAL A 132 -10.54 10.66 -10.03
C VAL A 132 -10.58 9.71 -8.84
N ASN A 133 -9.43 9.26 -8.37
CA ASN A 133 -9.31 8.48 -7.15
C ASN A 133 -8.35 9.22 -6.22
N TRP A 134 -8.85 9.66 -5.08
CA TRP A 134 -8.05 10.28 -4.04
C TRP A 134 -8.05 9.42 -2.77
N LYS A 135 -6.91 9.32 -2.12
CA LYS A 135 -6.74 8.64 -0.83
C LYS A 135 -5.85 9.47 0.10
N SER A 136 -6.20 9.45 1.38
CA SER A 136 -5.32 10.01 2.40
C SER A 136 -4.10 9.11 2.63
N LYS A 137 -3.07 9.68 3.23
CA LYS A 137 -1.88 8.95 3.66
C LYS A 137 -2.24 7.79 4.59
N ILE A 138 -1.38 6.79 4.61
CA ILE A 138 -1.48 5.64 5.50
C ILE A 138 -0.82 5.99 6.84
N LEU A 139 -1.52 5.79 7.96
CA LEU A 139 -1.04 6.16 9.29
C LEU A 139 -0.17 5.06 9.91
N ALA A 140 -0.49 3.80 9.64
CA ALA A 140 0.17 2.66 10.26
C ALA A 140 0.67 1.65 9.22
N VAL A 141 1.91 1.23 9.38
CA VAL A 141 2.58 0.19 8.58
C VAL A 141 3.43 -0.68 9.52
N ASP A 142 3.99 -1.78 9.00
CA ASP A 142 4.91 -2.61 9.76
C ASP A 142 6.16 -1.82 10.13
N TYR A 143 6.43 -1.74 11.42
CA TYR A 143 7.52 -0.95 11.97
C TYR A 143 8.89 -1.41 11.47
N ILE A 144 9.08 -2.71 11.30
CA ILE A 144 10.33 -3.30 10.80
C ILE A 144 10.77 -2.69 9.46
N MET A 145 9.81 -2.25 8.64
CA MET A 145 10.10 -1.63 7.35
C MET A 145 10.58 -0.18 7.48
N LEU A 146 10.28 0.48 8.60
CA LEU A 146 10.47 1.91 8.79
C LEU A 146 11.41 2.27 9.95
N ASP A 147 11.91 1.28 10.70
CA ASP A 147 12.79 1.55 11.83
C ASP A 147 14.17 2.00 11.33
N GLU A 148 14.50 3.24 11.63
CA GLU A 148 15.80 3.87 11.40
C GLU A 148 16.56 3.90 12.72
N ARG A 149 16.82 2.74 13.34
CA ARG A 149 17.59 2.72 14.58
C ARG A 149 18.99 3.27 14.38
N SER A 150 19.50 3.84 15.47
CA SER A 150 20.80 4.47 15.52
C SER A 150 21.91 3.59 14.93
N LYS A 151 22.71 4.18 14.04
CA LYS A 151 23.88 3.55 13.41
C LYS A 151 25.02 3.23 14.42
N SER A 152 24.84 3.55 15.71
CA SER A 152 25.90 3.42 16.71
C SER A 152 26.13 1.98 17.18
N GLU A 153 25.10 1.12 17.13
CA GLU A 153 25.22 -0.30 17.45
C GLU A 153 24.30 -1.11 16.55
N PRO A 154 24.76 -1.51 15.34
CA PRO A 154 23.96 -2.30 14.42
C PRO A 154 23.70 -3.69 15.02
N ASP A 155 22.43 -4.01 15.26
CA ASP A 155 22.00 -5.32 15.66
C ASP A 155 21.77 -6.23 14.43
N LEU A 156 21.46 -7.51 14.67
CA LEU A 156 21.13 -8.47 13.61
C LEU A 156 19.97 -7.98 12.73
N LEU A 157 19.02 -7.26 13.31
CA LEU A 157 17.89 -6.66 12.62
C LEU A 157 18.33 -5.60 11.62
N ASP A 158 19.28 -4.75 11.99
CA ASP A 158 19.81 -3.72 11.10
C ASP A 158 20.56 -4.34 9.92
N TYR A 159 21.28 -5.44 10.16
CA TYR A 159 21.95 -6.20 9.10
C TYR A 159 20.95 -6.83 8.14
N VAL A 160 19.94 -7.55 8.65
CA VAL A 160 18.89 -8.17 7.82
C VAL A 160 18.10 -7.10 7.06
N ARG A 161 17.78 -5.98 7.70
CA ARG A 161 17.10 -4.86 7.06
C ARG A 161 17.96 -4.23 5.96
N GLY A 162 19.26 -4.07 6.19
CA GLY A 162 20.19 -3.58 5.18
C GLY A 162 20.23 -4.47 3.93
N ILE A 163 20.16 -5.79 4.11
CA ILE A 163 20.09 -6.74 3.00
C ILE A 163 18.76 -6.66 2.26
N LEU A 164 17.63 -6.63 3.00
CA LEU A 164 16.30 -6.71 2.42
C LEU A 164 15.78 -5.37 1.87
N PHE A 165 16.12 -4.27 2.53
CA PHE A 165 15.51 -2.96 2.30
C PHE A 165 16.52 -1.82 2.11
N GLY A 166 17.81 -2.14 2.11
CA GLY A 166 18.88 -1.18 1.83
C GLY A 166 18.95 -0.82 0.35
N SER A 167 19.40 0.39 0.06
CA SER A 167 19.65 0.85 -1.30
C SER A 167 21.13 1.11 -1.50
N SER A 168 21.65 0.77 -2.69
CA SER A 168 23.01 1.09 -3.10
C SER A 168 23.27 2.60 -3.18
N ASN A 169 22.24 3.42 -3.28
CA ASN A 169 22.31 4.88 -3.42
C ASN A 169 22.08 5.63 -2.10
N GLY A 170 22.05 4.94 -0.96
CA GLY A 170 21.83 5.54 0.35
C GLY A 170 20.37 5.90 0.69
N GLU A 171 19.43 5.73 -0.25
CA GLU A 171 18.01 5.87 0.03
C GLU A 171 17.47 4.55 0.60
N THR A 172 16.89 4.61 1.79
CA THR A 172 16.30 3.44 2.45
C THR A 172 14.82 3.35 2.13
N LEU A 173 14.22 2.17 2.31
CA LEU A 173 12.77 2.01 2.20
C LEU A 173 12.03 2.97 3.14
N ALA A 174 12.57 3.20 4.33
CA ALA A 174 11.99 4.12 5.30
C ALA A 174 12.01 5.58 4.81
N SER A 175 13.14 6.05 4.26
CA SER A 175 13.25 7.41 3.72
C SER A 175 12.34 7.61 2.51
N TYR A 176 12.32 6.63 1.61
CA TYR A 176 11.40 6.63 0.46
C TYR A 176 9.93 6.69 0.92
N TRP A 177 9.54 5.82 1.86
CA TRP A 177 8.17 5.79 2.38
C TRP A 177 7.77 7.11 3.04
N LYS A 178 8.63 7.69 3.90
CA LYS A 178 8.36 8.98 4.53
C LYS A 178 8.10 10.09 3.51
N LYS A 179 8.85 10.09 2.41
CA LYS A 179 8.72 11.07 1.34
C LYS A 179 7.45 10.88 0.51
N HIS A 180 7.04 9.64 0.25
CA HIS A 180 5.96 9.30 -0.69
C HIS A 180 4.64 8.91 -0.03
N ASN A 181 4.62 8.66 1.30
CA ASN A 181 3.38 8.41 2.04
C ASN A 181 2.65 9.72 2.35
N THR A 182 2.12 10.32 1.32
CA THR A 182 1.31 11.53 1.36
C THR A 182 -0.08 11.23 0.84
N ASP A 183 -1.01 12.14 1.03
CA ASP A 183 -2.26 12.12 0.29
C ASP A 183 -1.97 12.16 -1.21
N TYR A 184 -2.70 11.38 -1.99
CA TYR A 184 -2.50 11.35 -3.43
C TYR A 184 -3.82 11.24 -4.19
N ALA A 185 -3.81 11.76 -5.41
CA ALA A 185 -4.88 11.58 -6.37
C ALA A 185 -4.33 11.03 -7.69
N THR A 186 -5.04 10.09 -8.29
CA THR A 186 -4.84 9.65 -9.67
C THR A 186 -6.02 10.09 -10.51
N VAL A 187 -5.73 10.50 -11.73
CA VAL A 187 -6.74 10.90 -12.71
C VAL A 187 -6.58 10.02 -13.93
N ASP A 188 -7.65 9.37 -14.34
CA ASP A 188 -7.71 8.61 -15.60
C ASP A 188 -8.66 9.31 -16.56
N MET A 189 -8.33 9.28 -17.86
CA MET A 189 -9.21 9.80 -18.89
C MET A 189 -9.52 8.75 -19.95
N ARG A 190 -10.72 8.84 -20.50
CA ARG A 190 -11.20 8.00 -21.61
C ARG A 190 -11.77 8.88 -22.70
N PHE A 191 -11.47 8.53 -23.91
CA PHE A 191 -12.09 9.08 -25.09
C PHE A 191 -12.57 7.94 -25.99
N GLY A 192 -13.85 7.92 -26.31
CA GLY A 192 -14.46 6.89 -27.12
C GLY A 192 -15.21 7.47 -28.31
N VAL A 193 -15.18 6.76 -29.45
CA VAL A 193 -15.95 7.12 -30.64
C VAL A 193 -16.58 5.87 -31.27
N LYS A 194 -17.87 5.92 -31.57
CA LYS A 194 -18.58 4.92 -32.38
C LYS A 194 -18.40 5.30 -33.84
N ALA A 195 -17.46 4.66 -34.53
CA ALA A 195 -17.17 4.94 -35.92
C ALA A 195 -18.33 4.48 -36.83
N THR A 196 -18.83 3.26 -36.60
CA THR A 196 -20.02 2.71 -37.26
C THR A 196 -21.01 2.16 -36.21
N LYS A 197 -22.04 1.45 -36.65
CA LYS A 197 -22.93 0.73 -35.74
C LYS A 197 -22.23 -0.47 -35.12
N GLU A 198 -21.30 -1.06 -35.83
CA GLU A 198 -20.58 -2.28 -35.51
C GLU A 198 -19.20 -2.03 -34.90
N VAL A 199 -18.58 -0.84 -35.14
CA VAL A 199 -17.19 -0.56 -34.77
C VAL A 199 -17.13 0.65 -33.81
N ALA A 200 -16.48 0.46 -32.65
CA ALA A 200 -16.15 1.52 -31.73
C ALA A 200 -14.67 1.47 -31.34
N PHE A 201 -14.08 2.65 -31.17
CA PHE A 201 -12.73 2.81 -30.67
C PHE A 201 -12.75 3.51 -29.30
N GLN A 202 -11.84 3.13 -28.43
CA GLN A 202 -11.63 3.78 -27.15
C GLN A 202 -10.13 3.98 -26.90
N PHE A 203 -9.77 5.19 -26.51
CA PHE A 203 -8.44 5.56 -26.06
C PHE A 203 -8.52 5.91 -24.55
N MET A 204 -7.63 5.34 -23.75
CA MET A 204 -7.59 5.56 -22.32
C MET A 204 -6.18 5.96 -21.90
N ILE A 205 -6.10 6.89 -20.97
CA ILE A 205 -4.88 7.32 -20.30
C ILE A 205 -5.12 7.09 -18.81
N ASN A 206 -4.45 6.10 -18.23
CA ASN A 206 -4.48 5.87 -16.79
C ASN A 206 -3.34 6.66 -16.15
N ASN A 207 -3.59 7.18 -14.95
CA ASN A 207 -2.66 8.04 -14.23
C ASN A 207 -2.15 9.20 -15.11
N LEU A 208 -3.08 9.99 -15.65
CA LEU A 208 -2.81 11.12 -16.57
C LEU A 208 -1.70 12.05 -16.06
N LEU A 209 -1.71 12.34 -14.76
CA LEU A 209 -0.75 13.25 -14.13
C LEU A 209 0.62 12.58 -13.87
N ASN A 210 0.76 11.30 -14.21
CA ASN A 210 1.94 10.49 -13.90
C ASN A 210 2.36 10.60 -12.43
N LYS A 211 1.36 10.63 -11.52
CA LYS A 211 1.61 10.73 -10.09
C LYS A 211 2.26 9.45 -9.59
N GLU A 212 3.43 9.57 -9.00
CA GLU A 212 4.04 8.50 -8.23
C GLU A 212 3.32 8.38 -6.88
N TYR A 213 2.85 7.19 -6.56
CA TYR A 213 2.12 6.91 -5.32
C TYR A 213 2.41 5.50 -4.84
N SER A 214 2.32 5.32 -3.54
CA SER A 214 2.52 4.01 -2.92
C SER A 214 1.33 3.72 -1.99
N TYR A 215 0.71 2.57 -2.18
CA TYR A 215 -0.43 2.15 -1.34
C TYR A 215 -0.01 1.25 -0.18
N ARG A 216 1.25 0.87 -0.10
CA ARG A 216 1.95 0.24 1.03
C ARG A 216 3.45 0.26 0.76
N PRO A 217 4.33 0.12 1.77
CA PRO A 217 5.76 -0.03 1.53
C PRO A 217 6.05 -1.13 0.50
N MET A 218 7.03 -0.92 -0.36
CA MET A 218 7.41 -1.82 -1.48
C MET A 218 6.38 -1.99 -2.59
N ALA A 219 5.26 -1.28 -2.57
CA ALA A 219 4.24 -1.38 -3.61
C ALA A 219 3.95 0.00 -4.21
N VAL A 220 4.69 0.32 -5.26
CA VAL A 220 4.48 1.54 -6.06
C VAL A 220 3.34 1.31 -7.05
N GLY A 221 2.48 2.31 -7.18
CA GLY A 221 1.39 2.29 -8.15
C GLY A 221 1.88 2.39 -9.59
N ALA A 222 1.04 1.97 -10.54
CA ALA A 222 1.37 2.00 -11.95
C ALA A 222 1.64 3.44 -12.43
N PRO A 223 2.69 3.66 -13.24
CA PRO A 223 2.92 4.92 -13.91
C PRO A 223 1.82 5.21 -14.93
N ARG A 224 1.91 6.34 -15.62
CA ARG A 224 0.99 6.65 -16.71
C ARG A 224 1.05 5.58 -17.79
N THR A 225 -0.12 5.07 -18.17
CA THR A 225 -0.27 4.07 -19.23
C THR A 225 -1.28 4.53 -20.27
N PHE A 226 -1.07 4.12 -21.52
CA PHE A 226 -1.95 4.39 -22.63
C PHE A 226 -2.54 3.08 -23.12
N VAL A 227 -3.85 3.05 -23.35
CA VAL A 227 -4.56 1.87 -23.83
C VAL A 227 -5.43 2.25 -25.00
N VAL A 228 -5.36 1.48 -26.07
CA VAL A 228 -6.26 1.57 -27.22
C VAL A 228 -7.09 0.30 -27.26
N LYS A 229 -8.40 0.44 -27.38
CA LYS A 229 -9.36 -0.66 -27.50
C LYS A 229 -10.21 -0.45 -28.74
N MET A 230 -10.45 -1.53 -29.48
CA MET A 230 -11.41 -1.58 -30.56
C MET A 230 -12.46 -2.65 -30.23
N ASP A 231 -13.72 -2.28 -30.29
CA ASP A 231 -14.86 -3.19 -30.12
C ASP A 231 -15.53 -3.38 -31.50
N VAL A 232 -15.73 -4.63 -31.87
CA VAL A 232 -16.44 -5.02 -33.12
C VAL A 232 -17.59 -5.93 -32.75
N THR A 233 -18.79 -5.59 -33.20
CA THR A 233 -20.01 -6.39 -33.03
C THR A 233 -20.41 -6.94 -34.40
N PHE A 234 -20.60 -8.25 -34.52
CA PHE A 234 -21.01 -8.94 -35.72
C PHE A 234 -22.52 -9.20 -35.73
#